data_9c6947d9d47ace28efa85e4d06bd446f
#
_entry.id   9c6947d9d47ace28efa85e4d06bd446f
#
_cell.length_a   1.000
_cell.length_b   1.000
_cell.length_c   1.000
_cell.angle_alpha   90.00
_cell.angle_beta   90.00
_cell.angle_gamma   90.00
#
_symmetry.space_group_name_H-M   'P 1'
#
loop_
_entity.id
_entity.type
_entity.pdbx_description
1 polymer ?
#
loop_
_entity_poly.entity_id
_entity_poly.type
_entity_poly.pdbx_seq_one_letter_code
_entity_poly.pdbx_strand_id
1 'polypeptide(L)' 'MGFADLSIAEIAADYNLPTVEVMVLCDRLGIAYKNPQTRLALEDAKAVISQILSQRQSSEASDRQ' A
#
# COMPACT_ATOMS: atom_id res chain seq x y z
N MET A 1 14.42 -4.03 -10.72
CA MET A 1 14.10 -3.86 -10.35
C MET A 1 13.51 -4.34 -9.35
N GLY A 2 13.39 -4.67 -8.60
CA GLY A 2 12.95 -5.13 -7.52
C GLY A 2 11.90 -4.49 -6.88
N PHE A 3 11.02 -5.25 -6.42
CA PHE A 3 9.98 -4.70 -5.67
C PHE A 3 10.28 -4.76 -4.22
N ALA A 4 11.38 -5.34 -3.82
CA ALA A 4 11.74 -5.41 -2.42
C ALA A 4 12.12 -4.01 -1.95
N ASP A 5 11.94 -3.73 -0.71
CA ASP A 5 12.39 -2.49 -0.12
C ASP A 5 11.69 -1.26 -0.65
N LEU A 6 10.44 -1.38 -0.99
CA LEU A 6 9.67 -0.21 -1.34
C LEU A 6 9.32 0.54 -0.07
N SER A 7 9.47 1.85 -0.09
CA SER A 7 9.06 2.65 1.05
C SER A 7 7.58 2.99 0.93
N ILE A 8 7.02 3.42 2.05
CA ILE A 8 5.62 3.82 2.06
C ILE A 8 5.40 4.94 1.05
N ALA A 9 6.34 5.89 0.99
CA ALA A 9 6.20 7.00 0.06
C ALA A 9 6.22 6.53 -1.38
N GLU A 10 7.03 5.54 -1.67
CA GLU A 10 7.11 5.02 -3.02
C GLU A 10 5.82 4.33 -3.44
N ILE A 11 5.25 3.57 -2.53
CA ILE A 11 3.99 2.90 -2.82
C ILE A 11 2.90 3.94 -3.04
N ALA A 12 2.88 4.96 -2.20
CA ALA A 12 1.88 6.01 -2.33
C ALA A 12 2.01 6.70 -3.68
N ALA A 13 3.24 6.99 -4.08
CA ALA A 13 3.46 7.66 -5.35
C ALA A 13 3.05 6.79 -6.52
N ASP A 14 3.35 5.51 -6.45
CA ASP A 14 3.01 4.60 -7.52
C ASP A 14 1.52 4.50 -7.74
N TYR A 15 0.75 4.60 -6.68
CA TYR A 15 -0.69 4.45 -6.77
C TYR A 15 -1.42 5.77 -6.63
N ASN A 16 -0.67 6.86 -6.67
CA ASN A 16 -1.25 8.19 -6.65
C ASN A 16 -2.09 8.42 -5.40
N LEU A 17 -1.57 8.00 -4.28
CA LEU A 17 -2.24 8.13 -3.01
C LEU A 17 -1.41 8.99 -2.07
N PRO A 18 -2.05 9.63 -1.10
CA PRO A 18 -1.27 10.33 -0.08
C PRO A 18 -0.59 9.30 0.82
N THR A 19 0.58 9.66 1.34
CA THR A 19 1.31 8.74 2.20
C THR A 19 0.49 8.35 3.42
N VAL A 20 -0.35 9.25 3.89
CA VAL A 20 -1.18 8.96 5.04
C VAL A 20 -2.07 7.75 4.79
N GLU A 21 -2.60 7.63 3.60
CA GLU A 21 -3.44 6.48 3.26
C GLU A 21 -2.67 5.19 3.37
N VAL A 22 -1.45 5.18 2.85
CA VAL A 22 -0.64 3.98 2.90
C VAL A 22 -0.26 3.67 4.34
N MET A 23 -0.01 4.70 5.13
CA MET A 23 0.32 4.48 6.53
C MET A 23 -0.84 3.87 7.29
N VAL A 24 -2.05 4.30 6.98
CA VAL A 24 -3.23 3.71 7.60
C VAL A 24 -3.35 2.23 7.23
N LEU A 25 -3.05 1.91 5.99
CA LEU A 25 -3.11 0.52 5.57
C LEU A 25 -2.08 -0.31 6.31
N CYS A 26 -0.89 0.25 6.53
CA CYS A 26 0.11 -0.46 7.30
C CYS A 26 -0.39 -0.73 8.71
N ASP A 27 -1.03 0.25 9.31
CA ASP A 27 -1.59 0.06 10.64
C ASP A 27 -2.61 -1.06 10.65
N ARG A 28 -3.46 -1.11 9.66
CA ARG A 28 -4.48 -2.14 9.61
C ARG A 28 -3.89 -3.52 9.43
N LEU A 29 -2.79 -3.59 8.70
CA LEU A 29 -2.16 -4.87 8.44
C LEU A 29 -1.16 -5.26 9.53
N GLY A 30 -0.97 -4.39 10.49
CA GLY A 30 -0.03 -4.70 11.57
C GLY A 30 1.42 -4.54 11.15
N ILE A 31 1.68 -3.74 10.16
CA ILE A 31 3.03 -3.52 9.67
C ILE A 31 3.63 -2.34 10.41
N ALA A 32 4.78 -2.55 11.01
CA ALA A 32 5.45 -1.50 11.75
C ALA A 32 6.18 -0.57 10.81
N TYR A 33 6.14 0.72 11.11
CA TYR A 33 6.88 1.69 10.33
C TYR A 33 7.19 2.88 11.24
N LYS A 34 8.17 3.66 10.87
CA LYS A 34 8.54 4.83 11.64
C LYS A 34 8.14 6.11 10.94
N ASN A 35 8.25 6.11 9.63
CA ASN A 35 7.91 7.30 8.86
C ASN A 35 7.66 6.87 7.42
N PRO A 36 7.26 7.79 6.55
CA PRO A 36 6.97 7.42 5.16
C PRO A 36 8.17 6.90 4.39
N GLN A 37 9.37 7.13 4.92
CA GLN A 37 10.57 6.64 4.24
C GLN A 37 10.92 5.22 4.66
N THR A 38 10.21 4.68 5.63
CA THR A 38 10.49 3.32 6.09
C THR A 38 10.29 2.34 4.94
N ARG A 39 11.28 1.49 4.74
CA ARG A 39 11.18 0.50 3.69
C ARG A 39 10.49 -0.73 4.21
N LEU A 40 9.64 -1.27 3.40
CA LEU A 40 8.87 -2.44 3.77
C LEU A 40 9.46 -3.67 3.12
N ALA A 41 9.36 -4.78 3.83
CA ALA A 41 9.78 -6.05 3.25
C ALA A 41 8.85 -6.37 2.09
N LEU A 42 9.31 -7.24 1.22
CA LEU A 42 8.55 -7.59 0.04
C LEU A 42 7.14 -8.05 0.40
N GLU A 43 7.02 -8.87 1.40
CA GLU A 43 5.70 -9.37 1.77
C GLU A 43 4.82 -8.29 2.32
N ASP A 44 5.38 -7.38 3.07
CA ASP A 44 4.61 -6.27 3.60
C ASP A 44 4.16 -5.35 2.46
N ALA A 45 5.07 -5.08 1.55
CA ALA A 45 4.72 -4.23 0.41
C ALA A 45 3.63 -4.87 -0.42
N LYS A 46 3.71 -6.16 -0.63
CA LYS A 46 2.70 -6.87 -1.39
C LYS A 46 1.34 -6.80 -0.69
N ALA A 47 1.35 -6.94 0.62
CA ALA A 47 0.10 -6.88 1.37
C ALA A 47 -0.54 -5.51 1.24
N VAL A 48 0.25 -4.46 1.33
CA VAL A 48 -0.27 -3.11 1.20
C VAL A 48 -0.82 -2.89 -0.20
N ILE A 49 -0.07 -3.29 -1.20
CA ILE A 49 -0.50 -3.11 -2.58
C ILE A 49 -1.77 -3.89 -2.84
N SER A 50 -1.85 -5.08 -2.31
CA SER A 50 -3.04 -5.90 -2.47
C SER A 50 -4.25 -5.21 -1.87
N GLN A 51 -4.09 -4.56 -0.72
CA GLN A 51 -5.17 -3.83 -0.11
C GLN A 51 -5.60 -2.64 -0.96
N ILE A 52 -4.63 -1.93 -1.51
CA ILE A 52 -4.94 -0.80 -2.36
C ILE A 52 -5.75 -1.25 -3.57
N LEU A 53 -5.30 -2.30 -4.21
CA LEU A 53 -5.97 -2.78 -5.40
C LEU A 53 -7.34 -3.34 -5.06
N SER A 54 -7.46 -3.98 -3.92
CA SER A 54 -8.73 -4.52 -3.50
C SER A 54 -9.74 -3.41 -3.26
N GLN A 55 -9.32 -2.32 -2.66
CA GLN A 55 -10.21 -1.22 -2.42
C GLN A 55 -10.65 -0.56 -3.71
N ARG A 56 -9.74 -0.42 -4.64
CA ARG A 56 -10.08 0.16 -5.91
C ARG A 56 -11.01 -0.73 -6.69
N GLN A 57 -10.72 -2.01 -6.67
CA GLN A 57 -11.54 -2.95 -7.39
C GLN A 57 -12.91 -3.06 -6.79
N SER A 58 -13.02 -2.90 -5.49
CA SER A 58 -14.31 -2.94 -4.87
C SER A 58 -15.21 -1.89 -5.42
N SER A 59 -14.70 -0.70 -5.60
CA SER A 59 -15.48 0.36 -6.14
C SER A 59 -15.90 0.08 -7.53
N GLU A 60 -15.01 -0.48 -8.32
CA GLU A 60 -15.34 -0.73 -9.68
C GLU A 60 -16.11 -1.97 -9.84
N ALA A 61 -15.85 -2.94 -9.01
CA ALA A 61 -16.55 -4.18 -9.10
C ALA A 61 -18.01 -4.01 -8.86
N SER A 62 -18.36 -3.13 -7.98
CA SER A 62 -19.76 -2.93 -7.76
C SER A 62 -20.42 -2.44 -9.00
N ASP A 63 -19.68 -1.73 -9.84
CA ASP A 63 -20.20 -1.29 -11.01
C ASP A 63 -20.44 -2.37 -11.95
N ARG A 64 -19.61 -3.37 -12.01
CA ARG A 64 -19.79 -4.38 -12.91
C ARG A 64 -20.65 -5.39 -12.42
N GLN A 65 -20.86 -5.54 -11.21
CA GLN A 65 -21.75 -6.56 -10.74
C GLN A 65 -23.13 -6.11 -10.91
#